data_00923657c6073eb37f90cada7d5a776f
#
_entry.id   00923657c6073eb37f90cada7d5a776f
#
_cell.length_a   1.000
_cell.length_b   1.000
_cell.length_c   1.000
_cell.angle_alpha   90.00
_cell.angle_beta   90.00
_cell.angle_gamma   90.00
#
_symmetry.space_group_name_H-M   'P 1'
#
loop_
_entity.id
_entity.type
_entity.pdbx_description
1 polymer ?
#
loop_
_entity_poly.entity_id
_entity_poly.type
_entity_poly.pdbx_seq_one_letter_code
_entity_poly.pdbx_strand_id
1 'polypeptide(L)'
;MVDKIQFQAALRLATLPSLHPLCKPVLQAVRCFIKKHHSPLHELMYKFKLKPKLLEKIAATRQDPKWEPGVAIRIADNKERAKEEDGGDRSHIKVYMDSSGVEGQIGAVAVLYCDGVLRRKRRMRLGSEKHHTVFEGGGIGLILGLELIREEEVAEGMIPIGIDNTTAISATHAIKPSQNHYIWDMFHRRVVMVINKHKGLDILVKWTLGHMGIEGNEKEDEEVKKAAREGSSPLHKLLVPLRKILPRSKSAAQQEFLRKLKLAAEKLWKKSPRFERIAQLGTKFKHNSFAKLTNNLHREQASLLFQLRVGHIPLDAYLYKIKKSNTPICANCHQHNEMVIHYILHCTKYKEARKSMFNEAGRDARDIGKLLSTADMLPHLFQYIKDTGRFRLWERDSDT
;
A
#
# COMPACT_ATOMS: atom_id res chain seq x y z
N MET A 1 -14.80 8.19 6.98
CA MET A 1 -13.62 8.76 7.69
C MET A 1 -13.64 8.41 9.18
N VAL A 2 -14.74 8.61 9.89
CA VAL A 2 -14.89 8.33 11.35
C VAL A 2 -14.47 6.90 11.72
N ASP A 3 -15.01 5.87 11.06
CA ASP A 3 -14.65 4.47 11.36
C ASP A 3 -13.16 4.17 11.21
N LYS A 4 -12.47 4.81 10.26
CA LYS A 4 -11.02 4.67 10.09
C LYS A 4 -10.27 5.19 11.33
N ILE A 5 -10.64 6.37 11.80
CA ILE A 5 -9.99 7.01 12.97
C ILE A 5 -10.28 6.19 14.23
N GLN A 6 -11.54 5.78 14.43
CA GLN A 6 -11.94 4.95 15.56
C GLN A 6 -11.22 3.61 15.57
N PHE A 7 -11.11 2.94 14.40
CA PHE A 7 -10.37 1.69 14.30
C PHE A 7 -8.88 1.87 14.63
N GLN A 8 -8.25 2.94 14.14
CA GLN A 8 -6.85 3.24 14.45
C GLN A 8 -6.63 3.47 15.94
N ALA A 9 -7.56 4.19 16.61
CA ALA A 9 -7.54 4.40 18.05
C ALA A 9 -7.68 3.07 18.80
N ALA A 10 -8.69 2.28 18.46
CA ALA A 10 -8.91 0.95 19.04
C ALA A 10 -7.69 0.04 18.88
N LEU A 11 -7.07 0.06 17.69
CA LEU A 11 -5.90 -0.77 17.39
C LEU A 11 -4.66 -0.32 18.18
N ARG A 12 -4.47 1.00 18.39
CA ARG A 12 -3.41 1.52 19.27
C ARG A 12 -3.59 1.02 20.70
N LEU A 13 -4.81 1.11 21.23
CA LEU A 13 -5.12 0.61 22.57
C LEU A 13 -4.91 -0.90 22.69
N ALA A 14 -5.33 -1.67 21.69
CA ALA A 14 -5.19 -3.13 21.68
C ALA A 14 -3.74 -3.62 21.60
N THR A 15 -2.82 -2.79 21.09
CA THR A 15 -1.38 -3.09 20.96
C THR A 15 -0.51 -2.55 22.10
N LEU A 16 -1.10 -1.97 23.15
CA LEU A 16 -0.36 -1.50 24.32
C LEU A 16 0.39 -2.64 25.02
N PRO A 17 1.61 -2.38 25.50
CA PRO A 17 2.38 -3.35 26.26
C PRO A 17 1.69 -3.74 27.57
N SER A 18 2.01 -4.90 28.10
CA SER A 18 1.38 -5.46 29.32
C SER A 18 1.52 -4.57 30.56
N LEU A 19 2.63 -3.84 30.66
CA LEU A 19 2.94 -2.92 31.76
C LEU A 19 2.25 -1.54 31.62
N HIS A 20 1.62 -1.26 30.48
CA HIS A 20 0.93 0.02 30.28
C HIS A 20 -0.33 0.11 31.18
N PRO A 21 -0.57 1.24 31.89
CA PRO A 21 -1.72 1.37 32.81
C PRO A 21 -3.08 1.03 32.18
N LEU A 22 -3.28 1.36 30.90
CA LEU A 22 -4.52 1.08 30.18
C LEU A 22 -4.65 -0.38 29.67
N CYS A 23 -3.61 -1.22 29.81
CA CYS A 23 -3.68 -2.58 29.28
C CYS A 23 -4.76 -3.41 29.99
N LYS A 24 -4.84 -3.35 31.33
CA LYS A 24 -5.87 -4.04 32.11
C LYS A 24 -7.29 -3.56 31.76
N PRO A 25 -7.60 -2.24 31.74
CA PRO A 25 -8.90 -1.71 31.28
C PRO A 25 -9.28 -2.16 29.85
N VAL A 26 -8.34 -2.16 28.92
CA VAL A 26 -8.58 -2.64 27.54
C VAL A 26 -8.97 -4.13 27.52
N LEU A 27 -8.27 -4.97 28.27
CA LEU A 27 -8.58 -6.39 28.37
C LEU A 27 -9.92 -6.67 29.03
N GLN A 28 -10.30 -5.87 30.01
CA GLN A 28 -11.62 -5.93 30.67
C GLN A 28 -12.72 -5.53 29.69
N ALA A 29 -12.54 -4.41 28.95
CA ALA A 29 -13.51 -3.94 27.96
C ALA A 29 -13.80 -4.96 26.85
N VAL A 30 -12.82 -5.83 26.53
CA VAL A 30 -13.03 -6.90 25.53
C VAL A 30 -13.80 -8.08 26.12
N ARG A 31 -13.66 -8.36 27.44
CA ARG A 31 -14.28 -9.51 28.09
C ARG A 31 -15.73 -9.28 28.45
N CYS A 32 -16.07 -8.07 28.90
CA CYS A 32 -17.37 -7.71 29.45
C CYS A 32 -18.07 -6.70 28.55
N PHE A 33 -19.08 -7.15 27.79
CA PHE A 33 -19.97 -6.22 27.10
C PHE A 33 -21.00 -5.69 28.10
N ILE A 34 -20.93 -4.38 28.35
CA ILE A 34 -21.87 -3.70 29.23
C ILE A 34 -22.95 -3.03 28.38
N LYS A 35 -24.20 -3.47 28.47
CA LYS A 35 -25.31 -2.92 27.67
C LYS A 35 -25.70 -1.50 28.07
N LYS A 36 -25.59 -1.16 29.37
CA LYS A 36 -25.93 0.16 29.92
C LYS A 36 -24.66 0.84 30.43
N HIS A 37 -24.53 2.14 30.20
CA HIS A 37 -23.45 2.97 30.73
C HIS A 37 -22.02 2.48 30.37
N HIS A 38 -21.82 1.96 29.16
CA HIS A 38 -20.50 1.56 28.69
C HIS A 38 -19.66 2.79 28.31
N SER A 39 -18.39 2.73 28.65
CA SER A 39 -17.44 3.77 28.27
C SER A 39 -17.13 3.73 26.76
N PRO A 40 -16.61 4.82 26.16
CA PRO A 40 -16.14 4.84 24.78
C PRO A 40 -15.15 3.72 24.46
N LEU A 41 -14.35 3.29 25.44
CA LEU A 41 -13.43 2.17 25.32
C LEU A 41 -14.17 0.84 25.06
N HIS A 42 -15.23 0.55 25.79
CA HIS A 42 -16.07 -0.65 25.59
C HIS A 42 -16.71 -0.62 24.21
N GLU A 43 -17.24 0.54 23.79
CA GLU A 43 -17.83 0.71 22.47
C GLU A 43 -16.82 0.42 21.34
N LEU A 44 -15.62 1.00 21.41
CA LEU A 44 -14.56 0.78 20.41
C LEU A 44 -14.14 -0.70 20.34
N MET A 45 -13.89 -1.33 21.50
CA MET A 45 -13.45 -2.72 21.54
C MET A 45 -14.53 -3.66 21.01
N TYR A 46 -15.80 -3.42 21.34
CA TYR A 46 -16.94 -4.19 20.88
C TYR A 46 -17.19 -4.00 19.37
N LYS A 47 -17.23 -2.74 18.91
CA LYS A 47 -17.45 -2.39 17.50
C LYS A 47 -16.50 -3.09 16.55
N PHE A 48 -15.22 -3.11 16.90
CA PHE A 48 -14.17 -3.64 16.02
C PHE A 48 -13.76 -5.08 16.33
N LYS A 49 -14.31 -5.69 17.37
CA LYS A 49 -14.07 -7.09 17.78
C LYS A 49 -12.56 -7.44 17.81
N LEU A 50 -11.75 -6.50 18.26
CA LEU A 50 -10.31 -6.71 18.38
C LEU A 50 -10.01 -7.71 19.51
N LYS A 51 -8.99 -8.55 19.27
CA LYS A 51 -8.49 -9.54 20.26
C LYS A 51 -7.08 -9.13 20.71
N PRO A 52 -6.91 -8.28 21.73
CA PRO A 52 -5.62 -7.73 22.12
C PRO A 52 -4.57 -8.79 22.48
N LYS A 53 -4.99 -9.98 22.95
CA LYS A 53 -4.10 -11.09 23.26
C LYS A 53 -3.43 -11.72 22.03
N LEU A 54 -4.04 -11.56 20.85
CA LEU A 54 -3.54 -12.10 19.59
C LEU A 54 -2.74 -11.06 18.79
N LEU A 55 -2.75 -9.80 19.22
CA LEU A 55 -2.03 -8.72 18.55
C LEU A 55 -0.64 -8.53 19.15
N GLU A 56 0.29 -8.08 18.31
CA GLU A 56 1.61 -7.64 18.77
C GLU A 56 1.51 -6.58 19.85
N LYS A 57 2.54 -6.48 20.68
CA LYS A 57 2.66 -5.45 21.71
C LYS A 57 3.77 -4.50 21.32
N ILE A 58 3.45 -3.20 21.32
CA ILE A 58 4.40 -2.15 20.93
C ILE A 58 4.86 -1.44 22.18
N ALA A 59 6.14 -1.62 22.53
CA ALA A 59 6.76 -0.96 23.67
C ALA A 59 6.84 0.56 23.44
N ALA A 60 6.79 1.34 24.51
CA ALA A 60 6.98 2.80 24.43
C ALA A 60 8.44 3.17 24.17
N THR A 61 9.36 2.41 24.75
CA THR A 61 10.81 2.54 24.54
C THR A 61 11.34 1.19 24.15
N ARG A 62 12.23 1.13 23.18
CA ARG A 62 12.75 -0.12 22.65
C ARG A 62 14.21 -0.32 22.97
N GLN A 63 15.05 0.65 22.68
CA GLN A 63 16.48 0.59 22.80
C GLN A 63 17.02 1.82 23.53
N ASP A 64 18.20 1.69 24.14
CA ASP A 64 18.97 2.81 24.68
C ASP A 64 19.40 3.75 23.54
N PRO A 65 19.49 5.08 23.77
CA PRO A 65 20.00 6.01 22.76
C PRO A 65 21.40 5.74 22.24
N LYS A 66 22.25 5.07 23.03
CA LYS A 66 23.61 4.66 22.67
C LYS A 66 23.69 3.24 22.09
N TRP A 67 22.56 2.59 21.90
CA TRP A 67 22.54 1.23 21.37
C TRP A 67 22.97 1.21 19.89
N GLU A 68 23.82 0.25 19.56
CA GLU A 68 24.27 -0.02 18.21
C GLU A 68 23.73 -1.37 17.70
N PRO A 69 23.33 -1.46 16.42
CA PRO A 69 22.67 -2.65 15.89
C PRO A 69 23.58 -3.87 15.72
N GLY A 70 24.91 -3.69 15.76
CA GLY A 70 25.90 -4.77 15.56
C GLY A 70 25.92 -5.36 14.15
N VAL A 71 25.32 -4.68 13.18
CA VAL A 71 25.37 -5.03 11.75
C VAL A 71 25.58 -3.77 10.92
N ALA A 72 26.35 -3.89 9.83
CA ALA A 72 26.44 -2.85 8.81
C ALA A 72 25.27 -2.96 7.82
N ILE A 73 24.88 -1.85 7.19
CA ILE A 73 23.90 -1.84 6.10
C ILE A 73 24.47 -1.19 4.85
N ARG A 74 24.04 -1.68 3.68
CA ARG A 74 24.36 -1.07 2.39
C ARG A 74 23.16 -1.14 1.46
N ILE A 75 22.73 0.03 0.98
CA ILE A 75 21.67 0.18 -0.01
C ILE A 75 22.30 0.92 -1.19
N ALA A 76 22.44 0.24 -2.33
CA ALA A 76 22.97 0.84 -3.54
C ALA A 76 22.00 1.88 -4.11
N ASP A 77 22.53 2.94 -4.74
CA ASP A 77 21.76 4.07 -5.26
C ASP A 77 20.84 3.67 -6.45
N ASN A 78 21.25 2.65 -7.20
CA ASN A 78 20.51 2.15 -8.35
C ASN A 78 20.73 0.63 -8.54
N LYS A 79 19.96 0.05 -9.48
CA LYS A 79 19.97 -1.38 -9.76
C LYS A 79 21.30 -1.86 -10.36
N GLU A 80 21.88 -1.06 -11.23
CA GLU A 80 23.12 -1.36 -11.92
C GLU A 80 24.25 -1.50 -10.89
N ARG A 81 24.36 -0.55 -9.98
CA ARG A 81 25.35 -0.59 -8.89
C ARG A 81 25.12 -1.77 -7.93
N ALA A 82 23.88 -2.07 -7.59
CA ALA A 82 23.58 -3.24 -6.76
C ALA A 82 24.02 -4.55 -7.42
N LYS A 83 23.87 -4.67 -8.74
CA LYS A 83 24.32 -5.83 -9.52
C LYS A 83 25.86 -5.92 -9.58
N GLU A 84 26.54 -4.81 -9.79
CA GLU A 84 28.01 -4.75 -9.78
C GLU A 84 28.58 -5.14 -8.42
N GLU A 85 28.01 -4.59 -7.33
CA GLU A 85 28.43 -4.90 -5.97
C GLU A 85 28.20 -6.38 -5.60
N ASP A 86 27.12 -6.97 -6.07
CA ASP A 86 26.84 -8.40 -5.82
C ASP A 86 27.72 -9.33 -6.65
N GLY A 87 27.94 -8.98 -7.93
CA GLY A 87 28.85 -9.71 -8.83
C GLY A 87 30.34 -9.60 -8.45
N GLY A 88 30.75 -8.49 -7.85
CA GLY A 88 32.09 -8.26 -7.34
C GLY A 88 32.37 -8.87 -5.95
N ASP A 89 31.35 -9.34 -5.26
CA ASP A 89 31.45 -9.90 -3.95
C ASP A 89 32.08 -11.31 -3.96
N ARG A 90 33.27 -11.45 -3.34
CA ARG A 90 34.04 -12.71 -3.27
C ARG A 90 33.98 -13.38 -1.89
N SER A 91 33.01 -13.00 -1.04
CA SER A 91 32.86 -13.60 0.27
C SER A 91 32.63 -15.11 0.14
N HIS A 92 33.37 -15.89 0.94
CA HIS A 92 33.25 -17.36 0.98
C HIS A 92 31.84 -17.80 1.37
N ILE A 93 31.25 -17.14 2.38
CA ILE A 93 29.87 -17.38 2.83
C ILE A 93 29.00 -16.19 2.38
N LYS A 94 27.90 -16.51 1.69
CA LYS A 94 26.85 -15.53 1.31
C LYS A 94 25.50 -16.06 1.74
N VAL A 95 24.68 -15.18 2.26
CA VAL A 95 23.30 -15.50 2.60
C VAL A 95 22.37 -14.64 1.77
N TYR A 96 21.36 -15.25 1.20
CA TYR A 96 20.27 -14.53 0.53
C TYR A 96 18.96 -14.88 1.21
N MET A 97 18.06 -13.92 1.23
CA MET A 97 16.75 -14.13 1.81
C MET A 97 15.68 -13.41 1.02
N ASP A 98 14.51 -14.02 0.98
CA ASP A 98 13.34 -13.45 0.33
C ASP A 98 12.07 -13.70 1.14
N SER A 99 11.03 -12.89 0.86
CA SER A 99 9.71 -13.02 1.48
C SER A 99 8.62 -12.64 0.50
N SER A 100 7.61 -13.47 0.37
CA SER A 100 6.53 -13.27 -0.58
C SER A 100 5.16 -13.61 -0.01
N GLY A 101 4.13 -12.97 -0.59
CA GLY A 101 2.74 -13.30 -0.38
C GLY A 101 2.20 -14.13 -1.54
N VAL A 102 1.86 -15.39 -1.29
CA VAL A 102 1.32 -16.31 -2.30
C VAL A 102 0.03 -16.92 -1.80
N GLU A 103 -1.03 -16.85 -2.61
CA GLU A 103 -2.35 -17.43 -2.27
C GLU A 103 -2.90 -16.98 -0.90
N GLY A 104 -2.63 -15.71 -0.53
CA GLY A 104 -3.07 -15.15 0.73
C GLY A 104 -2.29 -15.62 1.96
N GLN A 105 -1.13 -16.26 1.76
CA GLN A 105 -0.21 -16.69 2.82
C GLN A 105 1.14 -16.00 2.66
N ILE A 106 1.79 -15.68 3.77
CA ILE A 106 3.12 -15.08 3.79
C ILE A 106 4.17 -16.15 4.10
N GLY A 107 5.18 -16.23 3.23
CA GLY A 107 6.35 -17.09 3.39
C GLY A 107 7.62 -16.25 3.51
N ALA A 108 8.63 -16.81 4.17
CA ALA A 108 9.99 -16.30 4.24
C ALA A 108 11.00 -17.45 4.06
N VAL A 109 12.10 -17.16 3.37
CA VAL A 109 13.19 -18.12 3.17
C VAL A 109 14.53 -17.44 3.42
N ALA A 110 15.50 -18.22 3.83
CA ALA A 110 16.92 -17.87 3.78
C ALA A 110 17.70 -19.05 3.20
N VAL A 111 18.69 -18.75 2.37
CA VAL A 111 19.62 -19.70 1.79
C VAL A 111 21.05 -19.28 2.05
N LEU A 112 21.91 -20.24 2.33
CA LEU A 112 23.34 -20.02 2.59
C LEU A 112 24.16 -20.74 1.53
N TYR A 113 25.04 -19.99 0.91
CA TYR A 113 26.01 -20.46 -0.08
C TYR A 113 27.41 -20.41 0.52
N CYS A 114 28.22 -21.44 0.22
CA CYS A 114 29.65 -21.45 0.44
C CYS A 114 30.34 -21.63 -0.91
N ASP A 115 31.24 -20.72 -1.28
CA ASP A 115 31.93 -20.71 -2.57
C ASP A 115 30.99 -20.86 -3.77
N GLY A 116 29.83 -20.21 -3.73
CA GLY A 116 28.82 -20.27 -4.78
C GLY A 116 27.95 -21.52 -4.79
N VAL A 117 28.19 -22.48 -3.88
CA VAL A 117 27.41 -23.71 -3.80
C VAL A 117 26.36 -23.61 -2.70
N LEU A 118 25.11 -23.91 -3.00
CA LEU A 118 24.02 -23.93 -2.01
C LEU A 118 24.30 -25.01 -0.94
N ARG A 119 24.55 -24.59 0.29
CA ARG A 119 24.86 -25.49 1.40
C ARG A 119 23.66 -25.77 2.28
N ARG A 120 22.91 -24.74 2.64
CA ARG A 120 21.77 -24.86 3.55
C ARG A 120 20.64 -23.93 3.17
N LYS A 121 19.41 -24.29 3.54
CA LYS A 121 18.22 -23.46 3.40
C LYS A 121 17.29 -23.61 4.58
N ARG A 122 16.53 -22.54 4.86
CA ARG A 122 15.49 -22.50 5.86
C ARG A 122 14.31 -21.71 5.38
N ARG A 123 13.13 -22.24 5.64
CA ARG A 123 11.88 -21.59 5.27
C ARG A 123 10.89 -21.54 6.42
N MET A 124 10.07 -20.50 6.45
CA MET A 124 9.01 -20.34 7.43
C MET A 124 7.75 -19.81 6.79
N ARG A 125 6.61 -20.42 7.09
CA ARG A 125 5.28 -19.90 6.80
C ARG A 125 4.82 -19.08 8.00
N LEU A 126 4.63 -17.75 7.80
CA LEU A 126 4.16 -16.86 8.85
C LEU A 126 2.65 -17.03 9.08
N GLY A 127 1.91 -17.32 8.03
CA GLY A 127 0.45 -17.44 8.04
C GLY A 127 -0.25 -16.50 7.08
N SER A 128 -1.54 -16.26 7.30
CA SER A 128 -2.38 -15.46 6.39
C SER A 128 -1.93 -14.00 6.29
N GLU A 129 -2.00 -13.43 5.07
CA GLU A 129 -1.81 -11.99 4.79
C GLU A 129 -2.77 -11.07 5.57
N LYS A 130 -3.89 -11.61 6.09
CA LYS A 130 -4.79 -10.87 7.00
C LYS A 130 -4.17 -10.67 8.38
N HIS A 131 -3.13 -11.42 8.72
CA HIS A 131 -2.48 -11.42 10.02
C HIS A 131 -1.03 -10.95 9.96
N HIS A 132 -0.35 -11.15 8.85
CA HIS A 132 1.06 -10.87 8.65
C HIS A 132 1.30 -10.12 7.35
N THR A 133 2.45 -9.48 7.21
CA THR A 133 2.85 -8.72 6.03
C THR A 133 4.13 -9.28 5.43
N VAL A 134 4.38 -9.02 4.15
CA VAL A 134 5.66 -9.35 3.50
C VAL A 134 6.84 -8.69 4.21
N PHE A 135 6.66 -7.47 4.75
CA PHE A 135 7.67 -6.81 5.56
C PHE A 135 8.09 -7.63 6.80
N GLU A 136 7.12 -8.26 7.49
CA GLU A 136 7.44 -9.20 8.59
C GLU A 136 8.20 -10.41 8.06
N GLY A 137 7.81 -10.91 6.88
CA GLY A 137 8.53 -11.98 6.17
C GLY A 137 9.99 -11.64 5.97
N GLY A 138 10.30 -10.40 5.53
CA GLY A 138 11.67 -9.91 5.37
C GLY A 138 12.47 -9.98 6.67
N GLY A 139 11.90 -9.50 7.79
CA GLY A 139 12.55 -9.61 9.11
C GLY A 139 12.76 -11.05 9.58
N ILE A 140 11.79 -11.93 9.34
CA ILE A 140 11.92 -13.37 9.64
C ILE A 140 12.99 -14.02 8.76
N GLY A 141 13.05 -13.67 7.47
CA GLY A 141 14.11 -14.15 6.56
C GLY A 141 15.51 -13.80 7.07
N LEU A 142 15.72 -12.54 7.52
CA LEU A 142 16.98 -12.13 8.14
C LEU A 142 17.32 -12.97 9.39
N ILE A 143 16.34 -13.26 10.24
CA ILE A 143 16.55 -14.13 11.43
C ILE A 143 16.92 -15.56 11.02
N LEU A 144 16.27 -16.11 9.98
CA LEU A 144 16.62 -17.43 9.45
C LEU A 144 18.02 -17.45 8.85
N GLY A 145 18.42 -16.38 8.15
CA GLY A 145 19.77 -16.22 7.61
C GLY A 145 20.84 -16.21 8.70
N LEU A 146 20.63 -15.44 9.74
CA LEU A 146 21.52 -15.44 10.92
C LEU A 146 21.62 -16.82 11.58
N GLU A 147 20.52 -17.58 11.61
CA GLU A 147 20.54 -18.94 12.17
C GLU A 147 21.37 -19.90 11.30
N LEU A 148 21.30 -19.75 9.96
CA LEU A 148 22.14 -20.53 9.06
C LEU A 148 23.64 -20.23 9.29
N ILE A 149 24.01 -18.93 9.41
CA ILE A 149 25.39 -18.55 9.74
C ILE A 149 25.82 -19.12 11.09
N ARG A 150 24.95 -19.05 12.10
CA ARG A 150 25.25 -19.58 13.44
C ARG A 150 25.54 -21.10 13.44
N GLU A 151 24.94 -21.85 12.51
CA GLU A 151 25.13 -23.29 12.40
C GLU A 151 26.43 -23.70 11.71
N GLU A 152 27.11 -22.77 11.03
CA GLU A 152 28.41 -23.07 10.44
C GLU A 152 29.44 -23.32 11.58
N GLU A 153 30.43 -24.17 11.29
CA GLU A 153 31.52 -24.49 12.22
C GLU A 153 32.47 -23.31 12.38
N VAL A 154 32.83 -22.71 11.21
CA VAL A 154 33.69 -21.53 11.13
C VAL A 154 33.00 -20.49 10.28
N ALA A 155 32.90 -19.27 10.81
CA ALA A 155 32.42 -18.12 10.10
C ALA A 155 33.21 -16.89 10.57
N GLU A 156 33.96 -16.27 9.65
CA GLU A 156 34.85 -15.14 9.95
C GLU A 156 34.81 -14.09 8.82
N GLY A 157 35.30 -12.91 9.11
CA GLY A 157 35.31 -11.79 8.18
C GLY A 157 33.90 -11.23 7.95
N MET A 158 33.72 -10.54 6.81
CA MET A 158 32.46 -9.91 6.44
C MET A 158 31.54 -10.92 5.72
N ILE A 159 30.39 -11.23 6.32
CA ILE A 159 29.35 -12.07 5.68
C ILE A 159 28.19 -11.19 5.20
N PRO A 160 27.95 -11.13 3.88
CA PRO A 160 26.81 -10.41 3.31
C PRO A 160 25.52 -11.22 3.44
N ILE A 161 24.45 -10.52 3.84
CA ILE A 161 23.07 -11.00 3.81
C ILE A 161 22.30 -10.13 2.80
N GLY A 162 21.99 -10.70 1.65
CA GLY A 162 21.25 -10.05 0.56
C GLY A 162 19.74 -10.10 0.80
N ILE A 163 19.06 -8.97 0.58
CA ILE A 163 17.60 -8.83 0.66
C ILE A 163 17.12 -7.78 -0.34
N ASP A 164 15.97 -8.01 -0.98
CA ASP A 164 15.37 -7.08 -1.95
C ASP A 164 14.55 -5.94 -1.32
N ASN A 165 14.26 -6.00 -0.04
CA ASN A 165 13.41 -5.06 0.69
C ASN A 165 14.22 -4.01 1.46
N THR A 166 14.43 -2.83 0.86
CA THR A 166 15.17 -1.72 1.48
C THR A 166 14.57 -1.22 2.79
N THR A 167 13.24 -1.33 2.95
CA THR A 167 12.58 -0.96 4.21
C THR A 167 12.96 -1.92 5.35
N ALA A 168 13.10 -3.21 5.04
CA ALA A 168 13.56 -4.19 6.03
C ALA A 168 15.05 -3.95 6.40
N ILE A 169 15.91 -3.59 5.43
CA ILE A 169 17.30 -3.20 5.70
C ILE A 169 17.33 -2.01 6.67
N SER A 170 16.62 -0.93 6.37
CA SER A 170 16.57 0.26 7.22
C SER A 170 16.02 -0.04 8.62
N ALA A 171 15.10 -1.01 8.74
CA ALA A 171 14.51 -1.39 10.02
C ALA A 171 15.49 -2.10 10.95
N THR A 172 16.59 -2.69 10.45
CA THR A 172 17.66 -3.26 11.28
C THR A 172 18.35 -2.22 12.15
N HIS A 173 18.34 -0.94 11.74
CA HIS A 173 18.92 0.20 12.47
C HIS A 173 17.87 1.04 13.23
N ALA A 174 16.59 0.67 13.15
CA ALA A 174 15.52 1.46 13.75
C ALA A 174 15.52 1.31 15.30
N ILE A 175 15.80 2.40 16.00
CA ILE A 175 15.76 2.49 17.47
C ILE A 175 14.33 2.72 17.97
N LYS A 176 13.54 3.51 17.20
CA LYS A 176 12.19 3.92 17.62
C LYS A 176 11.22 2.74 17.66
N PRO A 177 10.31 2.71 18.63
CA PRO A 177 9.23 1.73 18.66
C PRO A 177 8.36 1.87 17.41
N SER A 178 8.17 0.76 16.71
CA SER A 178 7.36 0.68 15.50
C SER A 178 6.52 -0.59 15.49
N GLN A 179 5.68 -0.72 14.48
CA GLN A 179 4.97 -1.97 14.23
C GLN A 179 5.98 -3.08 13.91
N ASN A 180 5.72 -4.29 14.39
CA ASN A 180 6.55 -5.47 14.19
C ASN A 180 7.94 -5.41 14.87
N HIS A 181 8.16 -4.45 15.79
CA HIS A 181 9.46 -4.31 16.44
C HIS A 181 9.93 -5.57 17.17
N TYR A 182 9.02 -6.43 17.61
CA TYR A 182 9.36 -7.70 18.25
C TYR A 182 10.20 -8.63 17.36
N ILE A 183 10.03 -8.53 16.02
CA ILE A 183 10.85 -9.28 15.05
C ILE A 183 12.27 -8.71 15.04
N TRP A 184 12.39 -7.39 15.04
CA TRP A 184 13.70 -6.73 15.08
C TRP A 184 14.42 -6.96 16.41
N ASP A 185 13.68 -7.05 17.52
CA ASP A 185 14.26 -7.45 18.82
C ASP A 185 14.76 -8.90 18.82
N MET A 186 14.08 -9.80 18.11
CA MET A 186 14.57 -11.16 17.87
C MET A 186 15.81 -11.16 16.96
N PHE A 187 15.80 -10.35 15.90
CA PHE A 187 16.94 -10.20 15.00
C PHE A 187 18.19 -9.76 15.76
N HIS A 188 18.11 -8.65 16.51
CA HIS A 188 19.27 -8.12 17.24
C HIS A 188 19.80 -9.12 18.28
N ARG A 189 18.93 -9.79 19.02
CA ARG A 189 19.37 -10.87 19.92
C ARG A 189 20.10 -11.99 19.18
N ARG A 190 19.67 -12.30 17.95
CA ARG A 190 20.33 -13.32 17.14
C ARG A 190 21.67 -12.83 16.61
N VAL A 191 21.78 -11.57 16.20
CA VAL A 191 23.07 -10.93 15.82
C VAL A 191 24.10 -11.10 16.94
N VAL A 192 23.74 -10.72 18.17
CA VAL A 192 24.64 -10.89 19.35
C VAL A 192 25.08 -12.34 19.53
N MET A 193 24.15 -13.30 19.39
CA MET A 193 24.48 -14.73 19.52
C MET A 193 25.43 -15.23 18.43
N VAL A 194 25.27 -14.74 17.21
CA VAL A 194 26.11 -15.12 16.06
C VAL A 194 27.52 -14.55 16.23
N ILE A 195 27.64 -13.26 16.56
CA ILE A 195 28.93 -12.60 16.77
C ILE A 195 29.68 -13.24 18.00
N ASN A 196 28.96 -13.54 19.05
CA ASN A 196 29.57 -14.19 20.23
C ASN A 196 30.10 -15.61 19.95
N LYS A 197 29.43 -16.33 19.03
CA LYS A 197 29.90 -17.68 18.62
C LYS A 197 31.09 -17.58 17.66
N HIS A 198 31.06 -16.64 16.73
CA HIS A 198 32.06 -16.48 15.68
C HIS A 198 32.83 -15.17 15.87
N LYS A 199 33.93 -15.23 16.63
CA LYS A 199 34.77 -14.05 16.90
C LYS A 199 35.44 -13.56 15.60
N GLY A 200 35.43 -12.24 15.37
CA GLY A 200 35.96 -11.65 14.15
C GLY A 200 35.01 -11.71 12.95
N LEU A 201 33.73 -12.02 13.19
CA LEU A 201 32.68 -11.98 12.20
C LEU A 201 32.02 -10.61 12.17
N ASP A 202 31.92 -10.01 10.97
CA ASP A 202 31.12 -8.85 10.66
C ASP A 202 29.93 -9.22 9.77
N ILE A 203 28.78 -8.64 10.03
CA ILE A 203 27.55 -8.90 9.28
C ILE A 203 27.18 -7.65 8.46
N LEU A 204 27.03 -7.82 7.15
CA LEU A 204 26.58 -6.77 6.24
C LEU A 204 25.20 -7.12 5.66
N VAL A 205 24.17 -6.37 6.01
CA VAL A 205 22.86 -6.49 5.37
C VAL A 205 22.84 -5.57 4.15
N LYS A 206 22.76 -6.13 2.94
CA LYS A 206 22.83 -5.36 1.69
C LYS A 206 21.59 -5.54 0.82
N TRP A 207 21.29 -4.50 0.04
CA TRP A 207 20.23 -4.60 -0.95
C TRP A 207 20.70 -5.40 -2.15
N THR A 208 19.92 -6.43 -2.52
CA THR A 208 20.12 -7.25 -3.71
C THR A 208 18.90 -7.17 -4.61
N LEU A 209 19.10 -7.36 -5.92
CA LEU A 209 18.00 -7.33 -6.87
C LEU A 209 17.18 -8.63 -6.77
N GLY A 210 15.89 -8.50 -6.52
CA GLY A 210 14.95 -9.60 -6.72
C GLY A 210 14.76 -9.91 -8.22
N HIS A 211 14.59 -11.18 -8.58
CA HIS A 211 14.17 -11.64 -9.93
C HIS A 211 15.05 -11.25 -11.13
N MET A 212 16.37 -11.18 -11.01
CA MET A 212 17.25 -10.74 -12.11
C MET A 212 18.25 -11.81 -12.60
N GLY A 213 17.84 -13.08 -12.70
CA GLY A 213 18.67 -14.11 -13.38
C GLY A 213 20.00 -14.44 -12.68
N ILE A 214 20.16 -14.08 -11.42
CA ILE A 214 21.22 -14.60 -10.57
C ILE A 214 20.76 -15.97 -10.10
N GLU A 215 21.50 -17.03 -10.42
CA GLU A 215 21.12 -18.43 -10.17
C GLU A 215 20.71 -18.72 -8.71
N GLY A 216 21.19 -17.90 -7.76
CA GLY A 216 20.76 -17.85 -6.37
C GLY A 216 19.31 -17.37 -6.19
N ASN A 217 18.93 -16.27 -6.80
CA ASN A 217 17.62 -15.60 -6.58
C ASN A 217 16.42 -16.35 -7.17
N GLU A 218 16.58 -17.09 -8.28
CA GLU A 218 15.48 -17.90 -8.84
C GLU A 218 15.15 -19.09 -7.93
N LYS A 219 16.16 -19.71 -7.32
CA LYS A 219 15.95 -20.78 -6.34
C LYS A 219 15.27 -20.27 -5.05
N GLU A 220 15.55 -19.04 -4.64
CA GLU A 220 14.91 -18.41 -3.49
C GLU A 220 13.43 -18.14 -3.74
N ASP A 221 13.05 -17.60 -4.89
CA ASP A 221 11.66 -17.32 -5.25
C ASP A 221 10.81 -18.61 -5.29
N GLU A 222 11.37 -19.72 -5.80
CA GLU A 222 10.70 -21.03 -5.70
C GLU A 222 10.56 -21.50 -4.24
N GLU A 223 11.60 -21.37 -3.43
CA GLU A 223 11.58 -21.81 -2.02
C GLU A 223 10.64 -20.93 -1.17
N VAL A 224 10.52 -19.63 -1.45
CA VAL A 224 9.52 -18.75 -0.82
C VAL A 224 8.11 -19.17 -1.18
N LYS A 225 7.85 -19.46 -2.46
CA LYS A 225 6.55 -19.98 -2.91
C LYS A 225 6.22 -21.31 -2.22
N LYS A 226 7.21 -22.20 -2.10
CA LYS A 226 7.08 -23.44 -1.32
C LYS A 226 6.84 -23.16 0.17
N ALA A 227 7.50 -22.17 0.78
CA ALA A 227 7.25 -21.79 2.16
C ALA A 227 5.80 -21.38 2.40
N ALA A 228 5.24 -20.56 1.50
CA ALA A 228 3.85 -20.11 1.57
C ALA A 228 2.84 -21.25 1.37
N ARG A 229 3.11 -22.17 0.44
CA ARG A 229 2.20 -23.26 0.06
C ARG A 229 2.34 -24.51 0.93
N GLU A 230 3.55 -25.00 1.07
CA GLU A 230 3.84 -26.31 1.69
C GLU A 230 4.12 -26.21 3.19
N GLY A 231 4.53 -25.02 3.69
CA GLY A 231 4.78 -24.78 5.09
C GLY A 231 6.24 -24.58 5.47
N SER A 232 6.48 -24.54 6.77
CA SER A 232 7.79 -24.26 7.36
C SER A 232 8.74 -25.46 7.31
N SER A 233 10.03 -25.19 7.43
CA SER A 233 11.03 -26.20 7.78
C SER A 233 10.65 -26.94 9.07
N PRO A 234 11.17 -28.15 9.33
CA PRO A 234 10.88 -28.88 10.57
C PRO A 234 11.10 -28.03 11.83
N LEU A 235 10.19 -28.12 12.78
CA LEU A 235 10.18 -27.25 13.98
C LEU A 235 11.50 -27.25 14.75
N HIS A 236 12.20 -28.42 14.87
CA HIS A 236 13.48 -28.50 15.54
C HIS A 236 14.56 -27.63 14.87
N LYS A 237 14.43 -27.33 13.58
CA LYS A 237 15.34 -26.45 12.83
C LYS A 237 14.97 -24.98 12.95
N LEU A 238 13.81 -24.61 13.48
CA LEU A 238 13.41 -23.24 13.72
C LEU A 238 13.78 -22.77 15.11
N LEU A 239 14.02 -21.47 15.25
CA LEU A 239 14.22 -20.85 16.56
C LEU A 239 13.01 -21.09 17.47
N VAL A 240 13.24 -21.25 18.75
CA VAL A 240 12.17 -21.49 19.74
C VAL A 240 11.03 -20.46 19.65
N PRO A 241 11.29 -19.14 19.54
CA PRO A 241 10.22 -18.17 19.38
C PRO A 241 9.41 -18.35 18.07
N LEU A 242 10.03 -18.86 17.02
CA LEU A 242 9.39 -19.07 15.69
C LEU A 242 8.61 -20.39 15.60
N ARG A 243 8.72 -21.26 16.58
CA ARG A 243 7.94 -22.50 16.70
C ARG A 243 6.51 -22.26 17.15
N LYS A 244 6.23 -21.06 17.68
CA LYS A 244 4.90 -20.63 18.14
C LYS A 244 4.23 -19.76 17.09
N ILE A 245 2.90 -19.69 17.15
CA ILE A 245 2.12 -18.77 16.34
C ILE A 245 2.57 -17.34 16.65
N LEU A 246 2.99 -16.62 15.63
CA LEU A 246 3.37 -15.23 15.76
C LEU A 246 2.15 -14.34 16.09
N PRO A 247 2.34 -13.26 16.85
CA PRO A 247 1.27 -12.31 17.11
C PRO A 247 0.84 -11.63 15.82
N ARG A 248 -0.45 -11.36 15.71
CA ARG A 248 -1.02 -10.66 14.55
C ARG A 248 -0.46 -9.25 14.44
N SER A 249 0.01 -8.89 13.26
CA SER A 249 0.54 -7.57 12.94
C SER A 249 -0.53 -6.48 13.05
N LYS A 250 -0.17 -5.36 13.65
CA LYS A 250 -0.98 -4.14 13.63
C LYS A 250 -1.14 -3.61 12.20
N SER A 251 -0.09 -3.66 11.38
CA SER A 251 -0.12 -3.27 9.97
C SER A 251 -1.10 -4.13 9.18
N ALA A 252 -1.01 -5.45 9.28
CA ALA A 252 -1.92 -6.36 8.59
C ALA A 252 -3.37 -6.14 9.02
N ALA A 253 -3.63 -5.96 10.33
CA ALA A 253 -4.97 -5.66 10.83
C ALA A 253 -5.52 -4.34 10.25
N GLN A 254 -4.68 -3.32 10.13
CA GLN A 254 -5.04 -2.03 9.54
C GLN A 254 -5.33 -2.15 8.05
N GLN A 255 -4.49 -2.86 7.29
CA GLN A 255 -4.67 -3.09 5.85
C GLN A 255 -5.97 -3.85 5.57
N GLU A 256 -6.23 -4.93 6.32
CA GLU A 256 -7.45 -5.72 6.19
C GLU A 256 -8.71 -4.90 6.50
N PHE A 257 -8.66 -4.05 7.53
CA PHE A 257 -9.78 -3.15 7.84
C PHE A 257 -10.02 -2.13 6.71
N LEU A 258 -8.96 -1.51 6.18
CA LEU A 258 -9.07 -0.58 5.05
C LEU A 258 -9.60 -1.26 3.79
N ARG A 259 -9.18 -2.50 3.53
CA ARG A 259 -9.72 -3.32 2.43
C ARG A 259 -11.22 -3.55 2.58
N LYS A 260 -11.68 -3.89 3.79
CA LYS A 260 -13.13 -4.05 4.07
C LYS A 260 -13.90 -2.74 3.92
N LEU A 261 -13.35 -1.63 4.40
CA LEU A 261 -13.96 -0.31 4.23
C LEU A 261 -14.11 0.05 2.75
N LYS A 262 -13.07 -0.21 1.95
CA LYS A 262 -13.11 0.05 0.50
C LYS A 262 -14.20 -0.78 -0.18
N LEU A 263 -14.28 -2.07 0.11
CA LEU A 263 -15.33 -2.94 -0.45
C LEU A 263 -16.74 -2.49 -0.02
N ALA A 264 -16.92 -2.08 1.24
CA ALA A 264 -18.19 -1.54 1.72
C ALA A 264 -18.55 -0.22 1.02
N ALA A 265 -17.59 0.67 0.84
CA ALA A 265 -17.78 1.93 0.11
C ALA A 265 -18.14 1.68 -1.37
N GLU A 266 -17.49 0.72 -2.03
CA GLU A 266 -17.81 0.34 -3.41
C GLU A 266 -19.25 -0.22 -3.53
N LYS A 267 -19.67 -1.06 -2.56
CA LYS A 267 -21.05 -1.58 -2.53
C LYS A 267 -22.08 -0.46 -2.33
N LEU A 268 -21.82 0.49 -1.44
CA LEU A 268 -22.69 1.64 -1.20
C LEU A 268 -22.75 2.55 -2.44
N TRP A 269 -21.59 2.76 -3.07
CA TRP A 269 -21.50 3.57 -4.28
C TRP A 269 -22.33 2.98 -5.42
N LYS A 270 -22.22 1.66 -5.67
CA LYS A 270 -23.03 0.97 -6.68
C LYS A 270 -24.55 1.08 -6.47
N LYS A 271 -24.99 1.28 -5.23
CA LYS A 271 -26.40 1.52 -4.89
C LYS A 271 -26.82 2.99 -5.01
N SER A 272 -25.88 3.90 -5.23
CA SER A 272 -26.18 5.32 -5.36
C SER A 272 -26.92 5.60 -6.67
N PRO A 273 -27.98 6.44 -6.66
CA PRO A 273 -28.67 6.87 -7.89
C PRO A 273 -27.75 7.61 -8.89
N ARG A 274 -26.58 8.04 -8.41
CA ARG A 274 -25.57 8.74 -9.23
C ARG A 274 -24.56 7.78 -9.86
N PHE A 275 -24.57 6.50 -9.46
CA PHE A 275 -23.59 5.52 -9.91
C PHE A 275 -23.59 5.37 -11.43
N GLU A 276 -24.75 5.14 -12.05
CA GLU A 276 -24.87 4.91 -13.50
C GLU A 276 -24.30 6.06 -14.31
N ARG A 277 -24.63 7.30 -13.93
CA ARG A 277 -24.12 8.49 -14.62
C ARG A 277 -22.60 8.59 -14.57
N ILE A 278 -22.00 8.33 -13.41
CA ILE A 278 -20.54 8.43 -13.23
C ILE A 278 -19.84 7.20 -13.82
N ALA A 279 -20.49 6.03 -13.80
CA ALA A 279 -19.95 4.82 -14.42
C ALA A 279 -19.83 4.96 -15.95
N GLN A 280 -20.74 5.67 -16.60
CA GLN A 280 -20.67 6.00 -18.04
C GLN A 280 -19.42 6.82 -18.40
N LEU A 281 -18.81 7.54 -17.44
CA LEU A 281 -17.55 8.25 -17.63
C LEU A 281 -16.32 7.31 -17.60
N GLY A 282 -16.51 6.00 -17.59
CA GLY A 282 -15.42 5.01 -17.64
C GLY A 282 -14.49 5.00 -16.42
N THR A 283 -14.80 5.75 -15.38
CA THR A 283 -13.94 5.87 -14.19
C THR A 283 -14.22 4.75 -13.21
N LYS A 284 -13.27 3.81 -13.07
CA LYS A 284 -13.21 2.98 -11.87
C LYS A 284 -13.14 3.91 -10.65
N PHE A 285 -13.93 3.63 -9.62
CA PHE A 285 -13.89 4.38 -8.35
C PHE A 285 -12.50 4.25 -7.72
N LYS A 286 -11.62 5.20 -8.05
CA LYS A 286 -10.29 5.32 -7.46
C LYS A 286 -10.28 6.53 -6.54
N HIS A 287 -9.87 6.33 -5.31
CA HIS A 287 -9.70 7.43 -4.36
C HIS A 287 -8.77 8.51 -4.95
N ASN A 288 -9.17 9.77 -4.81
CA ASN A 288 -8.44 10.94 -5.35
C ASN A 288 -8.25 10.99 -6.88
N SER A 289 -8.94 10.17 -7.68
CA SER A 289 -8.81 10.22 -9.15
C SER A 289 -9.17 11.59 -9.72
N PHE A 290 -10.25 12.21 -9.24
CA PHE A 290 -10.64 13.55 -9.68
C PHE A 290 -9.64 14.62 -9.23
N ALA A 291 -9.19 14.58 -7.98
CA ALA A 291 -8.17 15.51 -7.47
C ALA A 291 -6.86 15.44 -8.27
N LYS A 292 -6.42 14.23 -8.64
CA LYS A 292 -5.25 14.06 -9.52
C LYS A 292 -5.47 14.62 -10.92
N LEU A 293 -6.67 14.41 -11.48
CA LEU A 293 -7.03 14.92 -12.80
C LEU A 293 -7.06 16.47 -12.83
N THR A 294 -7.43 17.10 -11.71
CA THR A 294 -7.60 18.55 -11.62
C THR A 294 -6.44 19.29 -10.96
N ASN A 295 -5.37 18.59 -10.59
CA ASN A 295 -4.25 19.16 -9.82
C ASN A 295 -3.57 20.36 -10.51
N ASN A 296 -3.52 20.33 -11.85
CA ASN A 296 -2.89 21.37 -12.67
C ASN A 296 -3.90 22.30 -13.34
N LEU A 297 -5.18 22.24 -12.97
CA LEU A 297 -6.23 23.09 -13.52
C LEU A 297 -6.47 24.29 -12.61
N HIS A 298 -6.78 25.43 -13.22
CA HIS A 298 -7.33 26.55 -12.49
C HIS A 298 -8.66 26.18 -11.83
N ARG A 299 -8.98 26.83 -10.70
CA ARG A 299 -10.17 26.52 -9.90
C ARG A 299 -11.46 26.50 -10.73
N GLU A 300 -11.59 27.43 -11.66
CA GLU A 300 -12.76 27.55 -12.55
C GLU A 300 -12.87 26.37 -13.50
N GLN A 301 -11.75 25.96 -14.11
CA GLN A 301 -11.67 24.77 -14.96
C GLN A 301 -12.05 23.51 -14.20
N ALA A 302 -11.50 23.34 -13.00
CA ALA A 302 -11.82 22.20 -12.15
C ALA A 302 -13.31 22.18 -11.75
N SER A 303 -13.88 23.36 -11.45
CA SER A 303 -15.30 23.50 -11.12
C SER A 303 -16.18 23.16 -12.31
N LEU A 304 -15.87 23.70 -13.49
CA LEU A 304 -16.61 23.43 -14.73
C LEU A 304 -16.54 21.94 -15.11
N LEU A 305 -15.36 21.34 -15.06
CA LEU A 305 -15.18 19.90 -15.30
C LEU A 305 -16.03 19.08 -14.34
N PHE A 306 -16.04 19.43 -13.05
CA PHE A 306 -16.89 18.76 -12.05
C PHE A 306 -18.37 18.86 -12.43
N GLN A 307 -18.85 20.06 -12.79
CA GLN A 307 -20.24 20.31 -13.19
C GLN A 307 -20.62 19.52 -14.45
N LEU A 308 -19.74 19.46 -15.45
CA LEU A 308 -19.93 18.63 -16.65
C LEU A 308 -20.06 17.15 -16.28
N ARG A 309 -19.18 16.64 -15.45
CA ARG A 309 -19.17 15.22 -15.02
C ARG A 309 -20.43 14.82 -14.26
N VAL A 310 -20.92 15.67 -13.37
CA VAL A 310 -22.12 15.39 -12.58
C VAL A 310 -23.41 15.81 -13.29
N GLY A 311 -23.30 16.54 -14.41
CA GLY A 311 -24.44 17.08 -15.16
C GLY A 311 -25.22 18.18 -14.41
N HIS A 312 -24.59 18.81 -13.40
CA HIS A 312 -25.13 19.95 -12.66
C HIS A 312 -24.53 21.26 -13.21
N ILE A 313 -24.77 21.50 -14.47
CA ILE A 313 -24.24 22.63 -15.23
C ILE A 313 -25.41 23.38 -15.86
N PRO A 314 -25.37 24.70 -16.04
CA PRO A 314 -26.49 25.49 -16.59
C PRO A 314 -26.74 25.21 -18.07
N LEU A 315 -27.12 23.99 -18.39
CA LEU A 315 -27.73 23.55 -19.65
C LEU A 315 -29.22 23.36 -19.44
N ASP A 316 -30.03 23.55 -20.50
CA ASP A 316 -31.48 23.62 -20.38
C ASP A 316 -32.13 22.41 -19.76
N ALA A 317 -31.59 21.19 -19.99
CA ALA A 317 -32.08 19.97 -19.33
C ALA A 317 -31.91 20.00 -17.82
N TYR A 318 -30.79 20.55 -17.31
CA TYR A 318 -30.58 20.70 -15.86
C TYR A 318 -31.36 21.86 -15.30
N LEU A 319 -31.40 23.01 -15.99
CA LEU A 319 -32.17 24.20 -15.60
C LEU A 319 -33.69 23.88 -15.50
N TYR A 320 -34.23 23.14 -16.46
CA TYR A 320 -35.61 22.65 -16.42
C TYR A 320 -35.87 21.77 -15.18
N LYS A 321 -34.96 20.84 -14.90
CA LYS A 321 -35.06 19.97 -13.71
C LYS A 321 -35.14 20.76 -12.39
N ILE A 322 -34.42 21.86 -12.27
CA ILE A 322 -34.43 22.75 -11.09
C ILE A 322 -35.43 23.91 -11.22
N LYS A 323 -36.35 23.87 -12.22
CA LYS A 323 -37.40 24.86 -12.44
C LYS A 323 -36.86 26.28 -12.76
N LYS A 324 -35.73 26.37 -13.42
CA LYS A 324 -35.11 27.64 -13.86
C LYS A 324 -35.18 27.82 -15.38
N SER A 325 -35.72 26.87 -16.14
CA SER A 325 -36.07 26.94 -17.56
C SER A 325 -37.45 26.35 -17.76
N ASN A 326 -38.17 26.81 -18.79
CA ASN A 326 -39.52 26.33 -19.15
C ASN A 326 -39.45 25.05 -20.00
N THR A 327 -38.31 24.73 -20.59
CA THR A 327 -38.13 23.57 -21.47
C THR A 327 -36.74 22.94 -21.26
N PRO A 328 -36.64 21.63 -21.39
CA PRO A 328 -35.32 20.97 -21.38
C PRO A 328 -34.64 21.01 -22.76
N ILE A 329 -35.35 21.47 -23.81
CA ILE A 329 -34.87 21.46 -25.19
C ILE A 329 -33.79 22.52 -25.36
N CYS A 330 -32.74 22.17 -26.10
CA CYS A 330 -31.62 23.06 -26.41
C CYS A 330 -32.09 24.32 -27.14
N ALA A 331 -31.89 25.47 -26.54
CA ALA A 331 -32.24 26.78 -27.15
C ALA A 331 -31.46 27.11 -28.46
N ASN A 332 -30.37 26.37 -28.72
CA ASN A 332 -29.53 26.60 -29.88
C ASN A 332 -29.94 25.80 -31.13
N CYS A 333 -30.33 24.53 -30.95
CA CYS A 333 -30.69 23.65 -32.07
C CYS A 333 -32.21 23.33 -32.14
N HIS A 334 -32.94 23.53 -31.02
CA HIS A 334 -34.38 23.26 -30.87
C HIS A 334 -34.80 21.81 -31.15
N GLN A 335 -33.86 20.83 -31.15
CA GLN A 335 -34.15 19.46 -31.59
C GLN A 335 -34.14 18.47 -30.43
N HIS A 336 -33.23 18.64 -29.48
CA HIS A 336 -32.97 17.66 -28.41
C HIS A 336 -32.81 18.34 -27.05
N ASN A 337 -32.97 17.57 -25.97
CA ASN A 337 -32.69 18.05 -24.61
C ASN A 337 -31.22 18.47 -24.50
N GLU A 338 -30.96 19.64 -23.94
CA GLU A 338 -29.59 20.15 -23.75
C GLU A 338 -28.93 19.49 -22.56
N MET A 339 -28.53 18.23 -22.74
CA MET A 339 -27.67 17.48 -21.78
C MET A 339 -26.18 17.66 -22.13
N VAL A 340 -25.27 17.32 -21.20
CA VAL A 340 -23.82 17.40 -21.42
C VAL A 340 -23.40 16.70 -22.72
N ILE A 341 -23.89 15.47 -22.93
CA ILE A 341 -23.57 14.70 -24.13
C ILE A 341 -24.08 15.36 -25.41
N HIS A 342 -25.28 15.94 -25.37
CA HIS A 342 -25.81 16.68 -26.49
C HIS A 342 -24.96 17.92 -26.79
N TYR A 343 -24.68 18.74 -25.79
CA TYR A 343 -23.85 19.94 -25.93
C TYR A 343 -22.48 19.61 -26.53
N ILE A 344 -21.78 18.61 -26.00
CA ILE A 344 -20.42 18.32 -26.45
C ILE A 344 -20.39 17.55 -27.77
N LEU A 345 -21.23 16.51 -27.95
CA LEU A 345 -21.07 15.56 -29.05
C LEU A 345 -22.10 15.70 -30.17
N HIS A 346 -23.28 16.31 -29.91
CA HIS A 346 -24.39 16.19 -30.88
C HIS A 346 -25.01 17.51 -31.34
N CYS A 347 -24.92 18.61 -30.58
CA CYS A 347 -25.58 19.86 -30.95
C CYS A 347 -25.09 20.36 -32.30
N THR A 348 -26.05 20.61 -33.23
CA THR A 348 -25.74 21.07 -34.59
C THR A 348 -25.16 22.50 -34.62
N LYS A 349 -25.52 23.33 -33.65
CA LYS A 349 -24.99 24.71 -33.53
C LYS A 349 -23.47 24.72 -33.36
N TYR A 350 -22.91 23.74 -32.66
CA TYR A 350 -21.49 23.68 -32.31
C TYR A 350 -20.70 22.71 -33.20
N LYS A 351 -21.18 22.43 -34.42
CA LYS A 351 -20.58 21.45 -35.32
C LYS A 351 -19.14 21.79 -35.70
N GLU A 352 -18.82 23.04 -35.97
CA GLU A 352 -17.47 23.44 -36.40
C GLU A 352 -16.46 23.38 -35.21
N ALA A 353 -16.82 23.93 -34.06
CA ALA A 353 -15.98 23.83 -32.87
C ALA A 353 -15.68 22.36 -32.49
N ARG A 354 -16.69 21.49 -32.62
CA ARG A 354 -16.54 20.05 -32.38
C ARG A 354 -15.65 19.37 -33.43
N LYS A 355 -15.72 19.77 -34.68
CA LYS A 355 -14.86 19.27 -35.75
C LYS A 355 -13.39 19.61 -35.49
N SER A 356 -13.09 20.82 -35.04
CA SER A 356 -11.75 21.24 -34.63
C SER A 356 -11.26 20.35 -33.47
N MET A 357 -12.05 20.22 -32.40
CA MET A 357 -11.71 19.36 -31.26
C MET A 357 -11.41 17.90 -31.68
N PHE A 358 -12.22 17.33 -32.61
CA PHE A 358 -11.99 15.95 -33.07
C PHE A 358 -10.75 15.79 -33.95
N ASN A 359 -10.42 16.82 -34.73
CA ASN A 359 -9.21 16.81 -35.56
C ASN A 359 -7.95 16.86 -34.70
N GLU A 360 -7.95 17.65 -33.63
CA GLU A 360 -6.81 17.85 -32.75
C GLU A 360 -6.64 16.68 -31.73
N ALA A 361 -7.73 16.25 -31.13
CA ALA A 361 -7.70 15.23 -30.06
C ALA A 361 -7.92 13.78 -30.56
N GLY A 362 -8.25 13.60 -31.85
CA GLY A 362 -8.41 12.29 -32.47
C GLY A 362 -9.67 11.53 -32.02
N ARG A 363 -9.63 10.20 -32.18
CA ARG A 363 -10.80 9.31 -31.95
C ARG A 363 -11.30 9.33 -30.50
N ASP A 364 -10.44 9.56 -29.54
CA ASP A 364 -10.76 9.52 -28.12
C ASP A 364 -11.66 10.69 -27.69
N ALA A 365 -11.65 11.81 -28.41
CA ALA A 365 -12.56 12.93 -28.16
C ALA A 365 -14.04 12.63 -28.48
N ARG A 366 -14.32 11.54 -29.18
CA ARG A 366 -15.70 11.07 -29.45
C ARG A 366 -16.30 10.26 -28.29
N ASP A 367 -15.47 9.87 -27.33
CA ASP A 367 -15.90 9.20 -26.11
C ASP A 367 -16.01 10.22 -24.97
N ILE A 368 -17.25 10.51 -24.57
CA ILE A 368 -17.52 11.47 -23.49
C ILE A 368 -16.85 11.08 -22.17
N GLY A 369 -16.70 9.79 -21.90
CA GLY A 369 -16.03 9.28 -20.73
C GLY A 369 -14.54 9.61 -20.74
N LYS A 370 -13.85 9.36 -21.85
CA LYS A 370 -12.44 9.70 -22.03
C LYS A 370 -12.22 11.21 -22.01
N LEU A 371 -13.06 11.95 -22.72
CA LEU A 371 -12.98 13.41 -22.84
C LEU A 371 -13.09 14.10 -21.46
N LEU A 372 -13.94 13.59 -20.56
CA LEU A 372 -14.15 14.15 -19.22
C LEU A 372 -13.27 13.51 -18.14
N SER A 373 -12.40 12.55 -18.46
CA SER A 373 -11.68 11.77 -17.44
C SER A 373 -10.20 11.58 -17.70
N THR A 374 -9.67 12.03 -18.85
CA THR A 374 -8.26 11.87 -19.24
C THR A 374 -7.58 13.22 -19.28
N ALA A 375 -6.43 13.37 -18.64
CA ALA A 375 -5.73 14.65 -18.54
C ALA A 375 -5.41 15.25 -19.91
N ASP A 376 -4.95 14.43 -20.86
CA ASP A 376 -4.56 14.86 -22.21
C ASP A 376 -5.77 15.36 -23.04
N MET A 377 -6.99 14.99 -22.67
CA MET A 377 -8.20 15.43 -23.35
C MET A 377 -8.72 16.78 -22.84
N LEU A 378 -8.33 17.19 -21.63
CA LEU A 378 -8.87 18.41 -21.01
C LEU A 378 -8.53 19.71 -21.77
N PRO A 379 -7.31 19.92 -22.30
CA PRO A 379 -7.01 21.10 -23.09
C PRO A 379 -7.97 21.25 -24.28
N HIS A 380 -8.22 20.18 -25.03
CA HIS A 380 -9.12 20.17 -26.17
C HIS A 380 -10.59 20.41 -25.79
N LEU A 381 -11.02 19.84 -24.66
CA LEU A 381 -12.34 20.10 -24.10
C LEU A 381 -12.51 21.57 -23.72
N PHE A 382 -11.54 22.17 -23.05
CA PHE A 382 -11.61 23.55 -22.63
C PHE A 382 -11.54 24.52 -23.83
N GLN A 383 -10.75 24.20 -24.86
CA GLN A 383 -10.72 24.97 -26.11
C GLN A 383 -12.09 24.90 -26.79
N TYR A 384 -12.70 23.71 -26.91
CA TYR A 384 -14.06 23.56 -27.42
C TYR A 384 -15.07 24.43 -26.67
N ILE A 385 -15.02 24.42 -25.33
CA ILE A 385 -15.92 25.23 -24.48
C ILE A 385 -15.74 26.73 -24.79
N LYS A 386 -14.51 27.18 -24.94
CA LYS A 386 -14.17 28.56 -25.30
C LYS A 386 -14.73 28.92 -26.68
N ASP A 387 -14.53 28.08 -27.68
CA ASP A 387 -14.99 28.30 -29.05
C ASP A 387 -16.52 28.35 -29.17
N THR A 388 -17.23 27.59 -28.30
CA THR A 388 -18.70 27.65 -28.27
C THR A 388 -19.27 28.90 -27.61
N GLY A 389 -18.49 29.61 -26.77
CA GLY A 389 -18.93 30.75 -25.97
C GLY A 389 -20.07 30.43 -25.00
N ARG A 390 -20.37 29.14 -24.73
CA ARG A 390 -21.56 28.72 -23.97
C ARG A 390 -21.47 29.08 -22.50
N PHE A 391 -20.24 29.11 -21.92
CA PHE A 391 -19.98 29.45 -20.54
C PHE A 391 -18.97 30.60 -20.48
N ARG A 392 -19.44 31.83 -20.40
CA ARG A 392 -18.64 33.08 -20.49
C ARG A 392 -17.76 33.39 -19.24
N LEU A 393 -17.63 32.48 -18.30
CA LEU A 393 -16.95 32.73 -17.02
C LEU A 393 -15.41 32.82 -17.11
N TRP A 394 -14.83 32.74 -18.31
CA TRP A 394 -13.38 32.59 -18.53
C TRP A 394 -12.63 33.86 -18.94
N GLU A 395 -13.36 34.91 -19.25
CA GLU A 395 -12.75 36.11 -19.86
C GLU A 395 -12.31 37.17 -18.87
N ARG A 396 -12.38 36.90 -17.55
CA ARG A 396 -12.13 37.95 -16.53
C ARG A 396 -10.71 38.09 -16.05
N ASP A 397 -9.79 37.14 -16.27
CA ASP A 397 -8.47 37.20 -15.61
C ASP A 397 -7.30 36.76 -16.51
N SER A 398 -7.27 37.15 -17.80
CA SER A 398 -6.06 37.04 -18.62
C SER A 398 -5.26 38.36 -18.73
N ASP A 399 -5.67 39.43 -18.05
CA ASP A 399 -5.01 40.74 -18.08
C ASP A 399 -4.69 41.29 -16.67
N THR A 400 -4.05 40.47 -15.80
CA THR A 400 -3.30 40.98 -14.63
C THR A 400 -2.11 40.11 -14.35
#